data_c96725ece9a974924b56d989a509db87
#
_entry.id   c96725ece9a974924b56d989a509db87
#
_cell.length_a   1.000
_cell.length_b   1.000
_cell.length_c   1.000
_cell.angle_alpha   90.00
_cell.angle_beta   90.00
_cell.angle_gamma   90.00
#
_symmetry.space_group_name_H-M   'P 1'
#
loop_
_entity.id
_entity.type
_entity.pdbx_description
1 polymer ?
#
loop_
_entity_poly.entity_id
_entity_poly.type
_entity_poly.pdbx_seq_one_letter_code
_entity_poly.pdbx_strand_id
1 'polypeptide(L)'
;MIIGRKEEQQILHSAVQSENSEFVAVYGRRRVGKTYLIRETFGYKFTFQHTGLAKGNTKEQLFSFAISLRDAGYDDCPIPKSWLEAFSLLSAYLKNSTDEKKIVFLDELPWMDTPRSNFISAFEHFWNGWASARKDIVLIICGSATSWIINKVINDHGGLHNRVTKQIALQPFTLKECEMFAKSKGLEMSRYQLAECYMVLGGIPYYWSLLEKGLSLAQNIDKIIFAKNGKLSNEFNQLYASLFKSPEQYIDIVTALGKKKAGMTREEIIAATDKYSNGALSKVLDELEYCGFIRKYNGFDKKSKQAIYQLIDNYTLFYFKFIQQNENNDEHFWSASIDSAMHRAWSGLAFERLCMAHTQQIKAALGIAGVLSNVYSWRKEADETSDGAQIDLLIDRNDQVINLCEMKYSLSEYAIDAEYEQKLRNK
;
A
#
# COMPACT_ATOMS: atom_id res chain seq x y z
N MET A 1 -3.55 -20.64 2.39
CA MET A 1 -2.54 -20.73 1.28
C MET A 1 -2.23 -19.33 0.77
N ILE A 2 -0.95 -18.95 0.73
CA ILE A 2 -0.49 -17.65 0.24
C ILE A 2 -0.49 -17.64 -1.29
N ILE A 3 -1.06 -16.60 -1.88
CA ILE A 3 -1.04 -16.37 -3.33
C ILE A 3 0.09 -15.40 -3.66
N GLY A 4 0.95 -15.75 -4.61
CA GLY A 4 2.14 -14.97 -4.93
C GLY A 4 3.12 -14.90 -3.76
N ARG A 5 3.71 -13.74 -3.53
CA ARG A 5 4.53 -13.41 -2.35
C ARG A 5 5.73 -14.32 -2.13
N LYS A 6 6.30 -14.88 -3.20
CA LYS A 6 7.41 -15.83 -3.09
C LYS A 6 8.67 -15.17 -2.52
N GLU A 7 8.97 -13.96 -2.96
CA GLU A 7 10.13 -13.19 -2.50
C GLU A 7 10.00 -12.83 -1.02
N GLU A 8 8.82 -12.35 -0.61
CA GLU A 8 8.55 -11.99 0.79
C GLU A 8 8.62 -13.21 1.72
N GLN A 9 8.08 -14.37 1.26
CA GLN A 9 8.21 -15.63 2.01
C GLN A 9 9.67 -16.06 2.12
N GLN A 10 10.46 -15.95 1.04
CA GLN A 10 11.89 -16.26 1.06
C GLN A 10 12.66 -15.40 2.06
N ILE A 11 12.34 -14.09 2.14
CA ILE A 11 12.94 -13.18 3.12
C ILE A 11 12.60 -13.64 4.54
N LEU A 12 11.33 -13.99 4.82
CA LEU A 12 10.91 -14.48 6.13
C LEU A 12 11.59 -15.82 6.49
N HIS A 13 11.64 -16.79 5.58
CA HIS A 13 12.33 -18.05 5.80
C HIS A 13 13.83 -17.86 5.99
N SER A 14 14.48 -16.99 5.20
CA SER A 14 15.90 -16.71 5.37
C SER A 14 16.24 -16.07 6.71
N ALA A 15 15.29 -15.36 7.34
CA ALA A 15 15.47 -14.82 8.67
C ALA A 15 15.53 -15.93 9.74
N VAL A 16 14.72 -16.99 9.58
CA VAL A 16 14.75 -18.14 10.50
C VAL A 16 16.02 -19.00 10.28
N GLN A 17 16.51 -19.09 9.05
CA GLN A 17 17.70 -19.85 8.71
C GLN A 17 19.03 -19.13 9.03
N SER A 18 18.96 -17.84 9.39
CA SER A 18 20.16 -17.05 9.72
C SER A 18 20.85 -17.58 10.97
N GLU A 19 22.17 -17.56 10.98
CA GLU A 19 22.97 -17.89 12.18
C GLU A 19 22.97 -16.78 13.25
N ASN A 20 22.39 -15.62 12.93
CA ASN A 20 22.29 -14.46 13.81
C ASN A 20 20.83 -14.16 14.17
N SER A 21 20.64 -13.30 15.17
CA SER A 21 19.32 -12.71 15.43
C SER A 21 18.95 -11.75 14.30
N GLU A 22 17.70 -11.83 13.85
CA GLU A 22 17.19 -11.03 12.75
C GLU A 22 16.05 -10.13 13.21
N PHE A 23 16.06 -8.90 12.72
CA PHE A 23 14.99 -7.94 12.91
C PHE A 23 14.31 -7.63 11.57
N VAL A 24 13.10 -8.14 11.40
CA VAL A 24 12.33 -8.03 10.16
C VAL A 24 11.22 -7.00 10.33
N ALA A 25 11.20 -5.97 9.49
CA ALA A 25 10.11 -5.00 9.43
C ALA A 25 9.22 -5.26 8.21
N VAL A 26 7.92 -5.54 8.45
CA VAL A 26 6.92 -5.74 7.39
C VAL A 26 5.94 -4.57 7.41
N TYR A 27 5.93 -3.77 6.37
CA TYR A 27 5.09 -2.58 6.29
C TYR A 27 4.43 -2.46 4.93
N GLY A 28 3.51 -1.53 4.80
CA GLY A 28 2.74 -1.32 3.59
C GLY A 28 1.29 -1.01 3.91
N ARG A 29 0.53 -0.68 2.87
CA ARG A 29 -0.85 -0.25 2.96
C ARG A 29 -1.73 -1.17 3.82
N ARG A 30 -2.76 -0.61 4.42
CA ARG A 30 -3.80 -1.40 5.10
C ARG A 30 -4.47 -2.38 4.13
N ARG A 31 -4.79 -3.60 4.62
CA ARG A 31 -5.51 -4.66 3.88
C ARG A 31 -4.72 -5.33 2.75
N VAL A 32 -3.41 -5.10 2.63
CA VAL A 32 -2.53 -5.81 1.67
C VAL A 32 -2.12 -7.21 2.15
N GLY A 33 -2.49 -7.61 3.38
CA GLY A 33 -2.28 -8.96 3.89
C GLY A 33 -0.98 -9.17 4.67
N LYS A 34 -0.41 -8.14 5.32
CA LYS A 34 0.83 -8.25 6.12
C LYS A 34 0.75 -9.34 7.19
N THR A 35 -0.21 -9.23 8.10
CA THR A 35 -0.45 -10.20 9.18
C THR A 35 -0.73 -11.59 8.63
N TYR A 36 -1.50 -11.69 7.55
CA TYR A 36 -1.81 -12.94 6.87
C TYR A 36 -0.53 -13.60 6.31
N LEU A 37 0.30 -12.84 5.61
CA LEU A 37 1.58 -13.31 5.08
C LEU A 37 2.47 -13.91 6.19
N ILE A 38 2.65 -13.18 7.29
CA ILE A 38 3.49 -13.60 8.40
C ILE A 38 2.93 -14.88 9.03
N ARG A 39 1.64 -14.88 9.38
CA ARG A 39 1.00 -16.03 10.06
C ARG A 39 1.00 -17.28 9.19
N GLU A 40 0.63 -17.17 7.93
CA GLU A 40 0.63 -18.31 6.99
C GLU A 40 2.05 -18.83 6.71
N THR A 41 3.06 -17.95 6.62
CA THR A 41 4.44 -18.37 6.37
C THR A 41 4.98 -19.25 7.52
N PHE A 42 4.60 -18.94 8.75
CA PHE A 42 5.05 -19.68 9.94
C PHE A 42 4.01 -20.71 10.44
N GLY A 43 2.93 -20.94 9.68
CA GLY A 43 1.89 -21.89 10.08
C GLY A 43 1.27 -21.56 11.44
N TYR A 44 1.16 -20.27 11.78
CA TYR A 44 0.66 -19.76 13.07
C TYR A 44 1.48 -20.19 14.29
N LYS A 45 2.74 -20.62 14.10
CA LYS A 45 3.63 -21.05 15.17
C LYS A 45 4.63 -19.94 15.50
N PHE A 46 4.43 -19.32 16.64
CA PHE A 46 5.30 -18.27 17.18
C PHE A 46 5.68 -18.62 18.62
N THR A 47 6.94 -18.36 18.99
CA THR A 47 7.35 -18.45 20.39
C THR A 47 6.63 -17.39 21.21
N PHE A 48 6.42 -16.19 20.63
CA PHE A 48 5.61 -15.13 21.20
C PHE A 48 4.94 -14.32 20.09
N GLN A 49 3.67 -14.01 20.26
CA GLN A 49 2.96 -13.06 19.39
C GLN A 49 2.12 -12.10 20.22
N HIS A 50 2.09 -10.84 19.79
CA HIS A 50 1.25 -9.82 20.39
C HIS A 50 0.75 -8.84 19.33
N THR A 51 -0.49 -8.37 19.48
CA THR A 51 -1.08 -7.35 18.62
C THR A 51 -1.42 -6.12 19.47
N GLY A 52 -0.91 -4.96 19.09
CA GLY A 52 -1.25 -3.70 19.74
C GLY A 52 -2.75 -3.41 19.70
N LEU A 53 -3.27 -2.79 20.75
CA LEU A 53 -4.68 -2.41 20.85
C LEU A 53 -4.94 -1.08 20.14
N ALA A 54 -5.89 -1.08 19.21
CA ALA A 54 -6.33 0.15 18.58
C ALA A 54 -6.95 1.09 19.63
N LYS A 55 -6.46 2.34 19.69
CA LYS A 55 -6.94 3.38 20.61
C LYS A 55 -6.77 3.04 22.11
N GLY A 56 -6.05 1.98 22.46
CA GLY A 56 -5.75 1.64 23.86
C GLY A 56 -4.77 2.63 24.47
N ASN A 57 -4.96 2.96 25.75
CA ASN A 57 -3.98 3.72 26.53
C ASN A 57 -2.82 2.82 26.99
N THR A 58 -1.76 3.40 27.56
CA THR A 58 -0.56 2.66 27.99
C THR A 58 -0.86 1.51 28.94
N LYS A 59 -1.78 1.69 29.89
CA LYS A 59 -2.12 0.62 30.86
C LYS A 59 -2.83 -0.54 30.17
N GLU A 60 -3.74 -0.26 29.26
CA GLU A 60 -4.44 -1.27 28.47
C GLU A 60 -3.48 -2.04 27.56
N GLN A 61 -2.53 -1.33 26.91
CA GLN A 61 -1.49 -1.98 26.11
C GLN A 61 -0.64 -2.93 26.94
N LEU A 62 -0.15 -2.49 28.11
CA LEU A 62 0.67 -3.29 29.01
C LEU A 62 -0.11 -4.49 29.57
N PHE A 63 -1.38 -4.31 29.92
CA PHE A 63 -2.24 -5.40 30.36
C PHE A 63 -2.44 -6.44 29.24
N SER A 64 -2.73 -6.00 28.03
CA SER A 64 -2.86 -6.89 26.85
C SER A 64 -1.57 -7.63 26.54
N PHE A 65 -0.41 -6.97 26.72
CA PHE A 65 0.89 -7.60 26.56
C PHE A 65 1.14 -8.71 27.57
N ALA A 66 0.76 -8.50 28.84
CA ALA A 66 0.83 -9.53 29.88
C ALA A 66 -0.09 -10.73 29.56
N ILE A 67 -1.30 -10.49 29.04
CA ILE A 67 -2.18 -11.57 28.56
C ILE A 67 -1.48 -12.37 27.47
N SER A 68 -0.86 -11.73 26.49
CA SER A 68 -0.16 -12.44 25.42
C SER A 68 1.03 -13.27 25.93
N LEU A 69 1.72 -12.84 27.00
CA LEU A 69 2.76 -13.64 27.66
C LEU A 69 2.19 -14.86 28.37
N ARG A 70 1.02 -14.73 29.03
CA ARG A 70 0.33 -15.87 29.64
C ARG A 70 -0.16 -16.87 28.60
N ASP A 71 -0.76 -16.39 27.53
CA ASP A 71 -1.22 -17.23 26.40
C ASP A 71 -0.04 -17.98 25.74
N ALA A 72 1.16 -17.42 25.80
CA ALA A 72 2.38 -18.07 25.30
C ALA A 72 2.95 -19.10 26.28
N GLY A 73 2.41 -19.22 27.51
CA GLY A 73 2.84 -20.18 28.52
C GLY A 73 3.64 -19.59 29.70
N TYR A 74 3.58 -18.27 29.90
CA TYR A 74 4.11 -17.62 31.11
C TYR A 74 2.96 -17.40 32.11
N ASP A 75 2.40 -18.48 32.70
CA ASP A 75 1.14 -18.48 33.45
C ASP A 75 1.08 -17.43 34.57
N ASP A 76 2.12 -17.29 35.36
CA ASP A 76 2.23 -16.33 36.49
C ASP A 76 2.79 -14.97 36.07
N CYS A 77 2.74 -14.60 34.79
CA CYS A 77 3.27 -13.33 34.31
C CYS A 77 2.56 -12.15 35.00
N PRO A 78 3.31 -11.29 35.73
CA PRO A 78 2.74 -10.11 36.37
C PRO A 78 2.35 -9.06 35.31
N ILE A 79 1.44 -8.16 35.67
CA ILE A 79 1.11 -7.00 34.80
C ILE A 79 2.24 -5.99 34.90
N PRO A 80 2.98 -5.71 33.81
CA PRO A 80 4.07 -4.76 33.82
C PRO A 80 3.59 -3.32 34.03
N LYS A 81 4.39 -2.49 34.70
CA LYS A 81 4.08 -1.07 34.94
C LYS A 81 4.63 -0.14 33.86
N SER A 82 5.53 -0.64 33.04
CA SER A 82 6.17 0.09 31.94
C SER A 82 6.55 -0.85 30.79
N TRP A 83 6.82 -0.29 29.62
CA TRP A 83 7.32 -1.06 28.49
C TRP A 83 8.70 -1.68 28.75
N LEU A 84 9.55 -1.01 29.55
CA LEU A 84 10.84 -1.56 29.96
C LEU A 84 10.66 -2.86 30.77
N GLU A 85 9.71 -2.87 31.69
CA GLU A 85 9.36 -4.07 32.45
C GLU A 85 8.71 -5.13 31.56
N ALA A 86 7.82 -4.75 30.66
CA ALA A 86 7.18 -5.66 29.71
C ALA A 86 8.20 -6.40 28.84
N PHE A 87 9.17 -5.68 28.28
CA PHE A 87 10.25 -6.31 27.49
C PHE A 87 11.24 -7.11 28.35
N SER A 88 11.43 -6.75 29.62
CA SER A 88 12.21 -7.58 30.57
C SER A 88 11.51 -8.92 30.80
N LEU A 89 10.18 -8.93 31.02
CA LEU A 89 9.38 -10.16 31.16
C LEU A 89 9.43 -11.01 29.88
N LEU A 90 9.32 -10.39 28.72
CA LEU A 90 9.47 -11.08 27.42
C LEU A 90 10.86 -11.71 27.30
N SER A 91 11.93 -11.00 27.68
CA SER A 91 13.29 -11.53 27.64
C SER A 91 13.45 -12.73 28.57
N ALA A 92 12.87 -12.69 29.79
CA ALA A 92 12.88 -13.80 30.73
C ALA A 92 12.11 -15.02 30.16
N TYR A 93 10.94 -14.81 29.58
CA TYR A 93 10.18 -15.86 28.93
C TYR A 93 10.97 -16.50 27.79
N LEU A 94 11.53 -15.70 26.88
CA LEU A 94 12.29 -16.19 25.72
C LEU A 94 13.58 -16.94 26.13
N LYS A 95 14.22 -16.59 27.25
CA LYS A 95 15.38 -17.34 27.80
C LYS A 95 15.01 -18.77 28.17
N ASN A 96 13.80 -18.98 28.69
CA ASN A 96 13.31 -20.28 29.15
C ASN A 96 12.66 -21.12 28.04
N SER A 97 12.39 -20.54 26.86
CA SER A 97 11.86 -21.29 25.72
C SER A 97 12.89 -22.26 25.16
N THR A 98 12.43 -23.46 24.81
CA THR A 98 13.24 -24.54 24.23
C THR A 98 13.30 -24.48 22.68
N ASP A 99 12.60 -23.53 22.05
CA ASP A 99 12.64 -23.36 20.60
C ASP A 99 14.07 -23.08 20.14
N GLU A 100 14.51 -23.73 19.07
CA GLU A 100 15.82 -23.46 18.47
C GLU A 100 15.91 -22.03 17.93
N LYS A 101 14.89 -21.61 17.19
CA LYS A 101 14.68 -20.20 16.79
C LYS A 101 13.41 -19.66 17.43
N LYS A 102 13.56 -18.57 18.13
CA LYS A 102 12.47 -17.90 18.84
C LYS A 102 11.85 -16.83 17.96
N ILE A 103 10.71 -17.15 17.39
CA ILE A 103 9.98 -16.24 16.49
C ILE A 103 9.07 -15.35 17.36
N VAL A 104 9.41 -14.07 17.41
CA VAL A 104 8.66 -13.03 18.13
C VAL A 104 7.94 -12.17 17.12
N PHE A 105 6.62 -12.19 17.13
CA PHE A 105 5.79 -11.40 16.21
C PHE A 105 5.01 -10.30 16.94
N LEU A 106 5.32 -9.04 16.64
CA LEU A 106 4.63 -7.86 17.15
C LEU A 106 3.82 -7.23 16.03
N ASP A 107 2.52 -7.46 16.05
CA ASP A 107 1.57 -6.95 15.07
C ASP A 107 1.02 -5.60 15.51
N GLU A 108 0.75 -4.71 14.53
CA GLU A 108 0.29 -3.33 14.74
C GLU A 108 1.13 -2.59 15.79
N LEU A 109 2.47 -2.71 15.66
CA LEU A 109 3.45 -2.08 16.56
C LEU A 109 3.20 -0.58 16.80
N PRO A 110 2.79 0.22 15.80
CA PRO A 110 2.52 1.64 16.00
C PRO A 110 1.45 1.94 17.07
N TRP A 111 0.52 1.02 17.33
CA TRP A 111 -0.52 1.23 18.36
C TRP A 111 0.01 1.09 19.78
N MET A 112 1.14 0.41 19.98
CA MET A 112 1.79 0.27 21.28
C MET A 112 2.48 1.56 21.72
N ASP A 113 2.91 2.41 20.75
CA ASP A 113 3.57 3.69 21.01
C ASP A 113 2.55 4.77 21.37
N THR A 114 2.02 4.66 22.59
CA THR A 114 1.09 5.65 23.12
C THR A 114 1.82 6.89 23.65
N PRO A 115 1.19 8.07 23.72
CA PRO A 115 1.82 9.28 24.19
C PRO A 115 2.46 9.10 25.59
N ARG A 116 3.73 9.50 25.74
CA ARG A 116 4.51 9.45 27.00
C ARG A 116 4.73 8.03 27.55
N SER A 117 4.59 6.99 26.74
CA SER A 117 4.78 5.59 27.17
C SER A 117 6.23 5.15 27.22
N ASN A 118 7.16 5.91 26.63
CA ASN A 118 8.55 5.55 26.40
C ASN A 118 8.72 4.19 25.68
N PHE A 119 7.74 3.83 24.83
CA PHE A 119 7.73 2.56 24.11
C PHE A 119 8.99 2.37 23.26
N ILE A 120 9.33 3.36 22.43
CA ILE A 120 10.49 3.28 21.52
C ILE A 120 11.77 3.04 22.29
N SER A 121 12.04 3.80 23.36
CA SER A 121 13.26 3.63 24.16
C SER A 121 13.33 2.25 24.83
N ALA A 122 12.21 1.72 25.30
CA ALA A 122 12.15 0.38 25.87
C ALA A 122 12.36 -0.71 24.81
N PHE A 123 11.79 -0.52 23.61
CA PHE A 123 11.97 -1.41 22.47
C PHE A 123 13.42 -1.41 21.95
N GLU A 124 14.04 -0.23 21.85
CA GLU A 124 15.47 -0.09 21.56
C GLU A 124 16.35 -0.83 22.57
N HIS A 125 16.06 -0.65 23.85
CA HIS A 125 16.79 -1.33 24.93
C HIS A 125 16.67 -2.85 24.82
N PHE A 126 15.47 -3.36 24.57
CA PHE A 126 15.23 -4.79 24.34
C PHE A 126 16.06 -5.33 23.17
N TRP A 127 16.02 -4.66 22.03
CA TRP A 127 16.76 -5.11 20.85
C TRP A 127 18.27 -4.97 21.04
N ASN A 128 18.75 -3.76 21.31
CA ASN A 128 20.18 -3.46 21.38
C ASN A 128 20.88 -4.08 22.60
N GLY A 129 20.20 -4.06 23.74
CA GLY A 129 20.78 -4.54 25.00
C GLY A 129 20.73 -6.06 25.18
N TRP A 130 19.85 -6.75 24.45
CA TRP A 130 19.67 -8.18 24.68
C TRP A 130 19.46 -8.99 23.39
N ALA A 131 18.43 -8.70 22.57
CA ALA A 131 18.02 -9.59 21.49
C ALA A 131 19.05 -9.68 20.35
N SER A 132 19.70 -8.58 20.00
CA SER A 132 20.70 -8.53 18.92
C SER A 132 21.98 -9.29 19.23
N ALA A 133 22.33 -9.43 20.52
CA ALA A 133 23.51 -10.17 20.96
C ALA A 133 23.30 -11.70 20.96
N ARG A 134 22.06 -12.14 20.81
CA ARG A 134 21.71 -13.56 20.68
C ARG A 134 21.85 -14.03 19.24
N LYS A 135 21.71 -15.34 19.03
CA LYS A 135 21.74 -15.95 17.69
C LYS A 135 20.40 -16.60 17.31
N ASP A 136 19.46 -16.60 18.22
CA ASP A 136 18.23 -17.39 18.17
C ASP A 136 16.94 -16.56 18.11
N ILE A 137 17.01 -15.22 18.03
CA ILE A 137 15.84 -14.37 17.98
C ILE A 137 15.51 -13.96 16.55
N VAL A 138 14.28 -14.17 16.13
CA VAL A 138 13.70 -13.60 14.90
C VAL A 138 12.56 -12.67 15.33
N LEU A 139 12.86 -11.37 15.41
CA LEU A 139 11.90 -10.33 15.75
C LEU A 139 11.23 -9.84 14.46
N ILE A 140 9.92 -10.05 14.35
CA ILE A 140 9.12 -9.59 13.23
C ILE A 140 8.15 -8.53 13.73
N ILE A 141 8.21 -7.36 13.15
CA ILE A 141 7.24 -6.30 13.41
C ILE A 141 6.39 -6.03 12.19
N CYS A 142 5.13 -5.69 12.41
CA CYS A 142 4.32 -5.16 11.32
C CYS A 142 3.34 -4.07 11.81
N GLY A 143 2.80 -3.33 10.85
CA GLY A 143 1.78 -2.33 11.13
C GLY A 143 1.26 -1.66 9.86
N SER A 144 0.06 -1.13 9.96
CA SER A 144 -0.60 -0.42 8.86
C SER A 144 -0.20 1.06 8.79
N ALA A 145 0.26 1.67 9.88
CA ALA A 145 0.82 3.03 9.89
C ALA A 145 2.25 3.01 9.31
N THR A 146 2.34 2.89 8.00
CA THR A 146 3.60 2.73 7.26
C THR A 146 4.59 3.85 7.56
N SER A 147 4.14 5.10 7.61
CA SER A 147 4.98 6.27 7.94
C SER A 147 5.60 6.17 9.33
N TRP A 148 4.88 5.63 10.31
CA TRP A 148 5.43 5.44 11.65
C TRP A 148 6.60 4.43 11.63
N ILE A 149 6.43 3.26 10.96
CA ILE A 149 7.48 2.25 10.85
C ILE A 149 8.70 2.81 10.12
N ILE A 150 8.47 3.51 9.00
CA ILE A 150 9.57 4.12 8.23
C ILE A 150 10.31 5.16 9.06
N ASN A 151 9.60 6.09 9.72
CA ASN A 151 10.23 7.22 10.40
C ASN A 151 10.78 6.88 11.79
N LYS A 152 10.18 5.90 12.50
CA LYS A 152 10.53 5.57 13.88
C LYS A 152 11.37 4.31 14.03
N VAL A 153 11.43 3.47 12.98
CA VAL A 153 12.17 2.20 13.06
C VAL A 153 13.23 2.12 11.96
N ILE A 154 12.86 2.38 10.69
CA ILE A 154 13.77 2.17 9.56
C ILE A 154 14.73 3.35 9.39
N ASN A 155 14.19 4.57 9.32
CA ASN A 155 14.93 5.82 9.13
C ASN A 155 15.19 6.53 10.47
N ASP A 156 15.08 5.83 11.58
CA ASP A 156 15.40 6.38 12.90
C ASP A 156 16.85 6.88 12.94
N HIS A 157 17.08 8.03 13.58
CA HIS A 157 18.40 8.57 13.82
C HIS A 157 18.90 8.26 15.24
N GLY A 158 18.13 7.50 16.03
CA GLY A 158 18.40 7.06 17.39
C GLY A 158 18.96 5.63 17.47
N GLY A 159 18.56 4.90 18.51
CA GLY A 159 19.08 3.58 18.82
C GLY A 159 18.65 2.47 17.88
N LEU A 160 17.60 2.66 17.07
CA LEU A 160 17.18 1.70 16.04
C LEU A 160 17.86 1.93 14.68
N HIS A 161 18.73 2.92 14.56
CA HIS A 161 19.43 3.21 13.32
C HIS A 161 20.18 1.98 12.79
N ASN A 162 19.90 1.58 11.54
CA ASN A 162 20.50 0.40 10.89
C ASN A 162 20.34 -0.93 11.67
N ARG A 163 19.31 -1.06 12.52
CA ARG A 163 19.06 -2.29 13.27
C ARG A 163 18.12 -3.26 12.57
N VAL A 164 17.29 -2.77 11.69
CA VAL A 164 16.43 -3.62 10.85
C VAL A 164 17.30 -4.34 9.83
N THR A 165 17.36 -5.67 9.95
CA THR A 165 18.23 -6.52 9.09
C THR A 165 17.54 -6.89 7.79
N LYS A 166 16.21 -6.99 7.79
CA LYS A 166 15.38 -7.31 6.61
C LYS A 166 14.13 -6.43 6.56
N GLN A 167 13.78 -5.99 5.37
CA GLN A 167 12.62 -5.14 5.16
C GLN A 167 11.71 -5.75 4.09
N ILE A 168 10.40 -5.73 4.35
CA ILE A 168 9.37 -6.15 3.40
C ILE A 168 8.37 -5.00 3.26
N ALA A 169 8.51 -4.24 2.18
CA ALA A 169 7.54 -3.23 1.78
C ALA A 169 6.41 -3.90 0.97
N LEU A 170 5.41 -4.46 1.66
CA LEU A 170 4.38 -5.27 1.04
C LEU A 170 3.46 -4.42 0.15
N GLN A 171 3.57 -4.63 -1.15
CA GLN A 171 2.79 -3.91 -2.16
C GLN A 171 1.41 -4.56 -2.37
N PRO A 172 0.44 -3.84 -2.93
CA PRO A 172 -0.77 -4.46 -3.49
C PRO A 172 -0.43 -5.59 -4.46
N PHE A 173 -1.35 -6.52 -4.67
CA PHE A 173 -1.20 -7.55 -5.70
C PHE A 173 -1.02 -6.95 -7.09
N THR A 174 -0.17 -7.55 -7.88
CA THR A 174 -0.14 -7.34 -9.32
C THR A 174 -1.39 -7.92 -9.98
N LEU A 175 -1.68 -7.54 -11.22
CA LEU A 175 -2.81 -8.11 -11.97
C LEU A 175 -2.71 -9.64 -12.09
N LYS A 176 -1.48 -10.17 -12.25
CA LYS A 176 -1.23 -11.62 -12.26
C LYS A 176 -1.57 -12.28 -10.92
N GLU A 177 -1.20 -11.67 -9.81
CA GLU A 177 -1.54 -12.20 -8.48
C GLU A 177 -3.05 -12.10 -8.22
N CYS A 178 -3.72 -11.04 -8.70
CA CYS A 178 -5.18 -10.95 -8.68
C CYS A 178 -5.85 -12.06 -9.50
N GLU A 179 -5.32 -12.39 -10.69
CA GLU A 179 -5.81 -13.54 -11.48
C GLU A 179 -5.65 -14.85 -10.73
N MET A 180 -4.49 -15.07 -10.12
CA MET A 180 -4.23 -16.28 -9.30
C MET A 180 -5.18 -16.35 -8.10
N PHE A 181 -5.42 -15.20 -7.43
CA PHE A 181 -6.34 -15.11 -6.30
C PHE A 181 -7.79 -15.39 -6.73
N ALA A 182 -8.25 -14.78 -7.81
CA ALA A 182 -9.59 -15.03 -8.37
C ALA A 182 -9.79 -16.51 -8.69
N LYS A 183 -8.84 -17.15 -9.39
CA LYS A 183 -8.87 -18.59 -9.66
C LYS A 183 -8.92 -19.45 -8.39
N SER A 184 -8.15 -19.09 -7.36
CA SER A 184 -8.15 -19.80 -6.08
C SER A 184 -9.50 -19.74 -5.35
N LYS A 185 -10.27 -18.69 -5.60
CA LYS A 185 -11.63 -18.49 -5.08
C LYS A 185 -12.72 -19.07 -5.99
N GLY A 186 -12.36 -19.65 -7.13
CA GLY A 186 -13.31 -20.14 -8.13
C GLY A 186 -14.10 -19.03 -8.84
N LEU A 187 -13.55 -17.83 -8.90
CA LEU A 187 -14.11 -16.71 -9.66
C LEU A 187 -13.71 -16.86 -11.12
N GLU A 188 -14.69 -17.06 -11.99
CA GLU A 188 -14.51 -17.15 -13.44
C GLU A 188 -14.59 -15.77 -14.06
N MET A 189 -13.44 -15.18 -14.33
CA MET A 189 -13.31 -13.85 -14.90
C MET A 189 -12.42 -13.89 -16.15
N SER A 190 -12.87 -13.24 -17.22
CA SER A 190 -11.99 -12.96 -18.35
C SER A 190 -10.87 -12.00 -17.95
N ARG A 191 -9.78 -11.95 -18.72
CA ARG A 191 -8.68 -10.99 -18.44
C ARG A 191 -9.16 -9.55 -18.52
N TYR A 192 -10.15 -9.25 -19.35
CA TYR A 192 -10.80 -7.96 -19.42
C TYR A 192 -11.50 -7.62 -18.10
N GLN A 193 -12.33 -8.54 -17.59
CA GLN A 193 -13.01 -8.35 -16.30
C GLN A 193 -12.02 -8.26 -15.12
N LEU A 194 -10.90 -9.00 -15.16
CA LEU A 194 -9.83 -8.88 -14.16
C LEU A 194 -9.20 -7.48 -14.18
N ALA A 195 -8.95 -6.92 -15.38
CA ALA A 195 -8.44 -5.56 -15.51
C ALA A 195 -9.45 -4.52 -14.99
N GLU A 196 -10.73 -4.66 -15.34
CA GLU A 196 -11.80 -3.79 -14.87
C GLU A 196 -11.96 -3.87 -13.35
N CYS A 197 -11.97 -5.07 -12.78
CA CYS A 197 -12.00 -5.28 -11.34
C CYS A 197 -10.80 -4.61 -10.65
N TYR A 198 -9.61 -4.74 -11.23
CA TYR A 198 -8.40 -4.07 -10.73
C TYR A 198 -8.51 -2.55 -10.80
N MET A 199 -9.07 -2.01 -11.88
CA MET A 199 -9.31 -0.56 -12.02
C MET A 199 -10.24 -0.01 -10.93
N VAL A 200 -11.18 -0.81 -10.42
CA VAL A 200 -12.07 -0.43 -9.31
C VAL A 200 -11.42 -0.64 -7.95
N LEU A 201 -10.93 -1.85 -7.68
CA LEU A 201 -10.51 -2.31 -6.34
C LEU A 201 -9.01 -2.18 -6.09
N GLY A 202 -8.21 -1.93 -7.14
CA GLY A 202 -6.76 -2.07 -7.08
C GLY A 202 -6.35 -3.51 -6.78
N GLY A 203 -5.08 -3.70 -6.45
CA GLY A 203 -4.54 -5.00 -6.04
C GLY A 203 -4.69 -5.28 -4.54
N ILE A 204 -5.77 -4.87 -3.89
CA ILE A 204 -5.94 -5.03 -2.44
C ILE A 204 -6.59 -6.38 -2.12
N PRO A 205 -5.84 -7.37 -1.57
CA PRO A 205 -6.33 -8.74 -1.39
C PRO A 205 -7.65 -8.82 -0.61
N TYR A 206 -7.82 -7.98 0.40
CA TYR A 206 -9.06 -7.94 1.17
C TYR A 206 -10.26 -7.57 0.30
N TYR A 207 -10.15 -6.60 -0.61
CA TYR A 207 -11.26 -6.21 -1.48
C TYR A 207 -11.64 -7.34 -2.43
N TRP A 208 -10.66 -8.02 -3.01
CA TRP A 208 -10.86 -9.20 -3.87
C TRP A 208 -11.47 -10.37 -3.10
N SER A 209 -11.19 -10.48 -1.80
CA SER A 209 -11.78 -11.55 -0.96
C SER A 209 -13.29 -11.40 -0.74
N LEU A 210 -13.84 -10.21 -0.99
CA LEU A 210 -15.26 -9.91 -0.85
C LEU A 210 -16.09 -10.31 -2.09
N LEU A 211 -15.43 -10.62 -3.21
CA LEU A 211 -16.10 -11.04 -4.43
C LEU A 211 -16.69 -12.43 -4.28
N GLU A 212 -17.90 -12.63 -4.77
CA GLU A 212 -18.65 -13.87 -4.66
C GLU A 212 -18.76 -14.58 -6.00
N LYS A 213 -18.58 -15.89 -5.96
CA LYS A 213 -18.82 -16.79 -7.10
C LYS A 213 -20.29 -16.78 -7.51
N GLY A 214 -20.54 -16.87 -8.82
CA GLY A 214 -21.89 -16.90 -9.38
C GLY A 214 -22.52 -15.54 -9.65
N LEU A 215 -21.88 -14.45 -9.20
CA LEU A 215 -22.30 -13.09 -9.55
C LEU A 215 -21.40 -12.55 -10.69
N SER A 216 -21.98 -11.74 -11.57
CA SER A 216 -21.21 -10.97 -12.53
C SER A 216 -20.30 -9.96 -11.81
N LEU A 217 -19.28 -9.41 -12.50
CA LEU A 217 -18.44 -8.36 -11.93
C LEU A 217 -19.27 -7.16 -11.48
N ALA A 218 -20.22 -6.72 -12.31
CA ALA A 218 -21.08 -5.59 -11.98
C ALA A 218 -21.92 -5.84 -10.72
N GLN A 219 -22.55 -7.01 -10.60
CA GLN A 219 -23.30 -7.38 -9.41
C GLN A 219 -22.42 -7.46 -8.15
N ASN A 220 -21.18 -7.95 -8.28
CA ASN A 220 -20.23 -7.96 -7.19
C ASN A 220 -19.88 -6.54 -6.73
N ILE A 221 -19.59 -5.64 -7.67
CA ILE A 221 -19.25 -4.23 -7.34
C ILE A 221 -20.44 -3.53 -6.67
N ASP A 222 -21.66 -3.67 -7.21
CA ASP A 222 -22.85 -3.12 -6.59
C ASP A 222 -23.02 -3.64 -5.15
N LYS A 223 -22.92 -4.95 -4.96
CA LYS A 223 -23.09 -5.60 -3.66
C LYS A 223 -22.06 -5.13 -2.62
N ILE A 224 -20.80 -5.04 -2.98
CA ILE A 224 -19.74 -4.71 -2.00
C ILE A 224 -19.57 -3.21 -1.75
N ILE A 225 -19.97 -2.35 -2.71
CA ILE A 225 -19.75 -0.89 -2.64
C ILE A 225 -21.07 -0.13 -2.49
N PHE A 226 -22.06 -0.39 -3.36
CA PHE A 226 -23.28 0.44 -3.45
C PHE A 226 -24.44 -0.06 -2.61
N ALA A 227 -24.53 -1.36 -2.31
CA ALA A 227 -25.56 -1.86 -1.43
C ALA A 227 -25.49 -1.23 -0.03
N LYS A 228 -26.64 -0.99 0.61
CA LYS A 228 -26.78 -0.34 1.92
C LYS A 228 -25.83 -0.91 2.99
N ASN A 229 -25.61 -2.23 2.96
CA ASN A 229 -24.72 -2.94 3.88
C ASN A 229 -23.43 -3.42 3.18
N GLY A 230 -23.06 -2.82 2.06
CA GLY A 230 -21.85 -3.14 1.33
C GLY A 230 -20.61 -2.98 2.20
N LYS A 231 -19.71 -3.98 2.19
CA LYS A 231 -18.51 -3.99 3.05
C LYS A 231 -17.55 -2.84 2.77
N LEU A 232 -17.63 -2.23 1.59
CA LEU A 232 -16.82 -1.09 1.17
C LEU A 232 -17.62 0.22 1.03
N SER A 233 -18.92 0.24 1.39
CA SER A 233 -19.76 1.44 1.24
C SER A 233 -19.22 2.66 2.01
N ASN A 234 -18.60 2.45 3.17
CA ASN A 234 -17.97 3.53 3.97
C ASN A 234 -16.43 3.37 4.08
N GLU A 235 -15.85 2.62 3.13
CA GLU A 235 -14.42 2.30 3.19
C GLU A 235 -13.53 3.54 3.10
N PHE A 236 -13.90 4.52 2.27
CA PHE A 236 -13.12 5.74 2.10
C PHE A 236 -12.83 6.44 3.45
N ASN A 237 -13.86 6.74 4.21
CA ASN A 237 -13.72 7.40 5.51
C ASN A 237 -12.97 6.52 6.52
N GLN A 238 -13.31 5.23 6.58
CA GLN A 238 -12.68 4.28 7.50
C GLN A 238 -11.18 4.09 7.19
N LEU A 239 -10.80 4.08 5.93
CA LEU A 239 -9.42 3.90 5.50
C LEU A 239 -8.55 5.06 6.00
N TYR A 240 -8.93 6.31 5.72
CA TYR A 240 -8.19 7.48 6.16
C TYR A 240 -8.20 7.65 7.69
N ALA A 241 -9.34 7.46 8.35
CA ALA A 241 -9.45 7.54 9.80
C ALA A 241 -8.61 6.48 10.55
N SER A 242 -8.34 5.35 9.91
CA SER A 242 -7.53 4.29 10.51
C SER A 242 -6.02 4.46 10.33
N LEU A 243 -5.60 5.23 9.33
CA LEU A 243 -4.19 5.43 8.99
C LEU A 243 -3.64 6.73 9.59
N PHE A 244 -4.46 7.75 9.74
CA PHE A 244 -4.02 9.10 10.08
C PHE A 244 -4.76 9.64 11.30
N LYS A 245 -4.03 10.34 12.19
CA LYS A 245 -4.60 10.96 13.40
C LYS A 245 -5.56 12.11 13.08
N SER A 246 -5.30 12.86 12.01
CA SER A 246 -6.11 13.98 11.52
C SER A 246 -6.45 13.72 10.05
N PRO A 247 -7.39 12.80 9.75
CA PRO A 247 -7.67 12.32 8.40
C PRO A 247 -8.13 13.40 7.45
N GLU A 248 -8.74 14.49 7.95
CA GLU A 248 -9.28 15.59 7.15
C GLU A 248 -8.20 16.23 6.25
N GLN A 249 -6.98 16.38 6.77
CA GLN A 249 -5.86 16.96 6.01
C GLN A 249 -5.50 16.11 4.78
N TYR A 250 -5.49 14.80 4.95
CA TYR A 250 -5.17 13.87 3.88
C TYR A 250 -6.29 13.80 2.86
N ILE A 251 -7.55 13.81 3.33
CA ILE A 251 -8.74 13.83 2.49
C ILE A 251 -8.79 15.09 1.64
N ASP A 252 -8.51 16.28 2.20
CA ASP A 252 -8.47 17.55 1.45
C ASP A 252 -7.46 17.46 0.28
N ILE A 253 -6.26 16.96 0.55
CA ILE A 253 -5.20 16.84 -0.47
C ILE A 253 -5.56 15.82 -1.55
N VAL A 254 -6.04 14.63 -1.18
CA VAL A 254 -6.42 13.62 -2.19
C VAL A 254 -7.65 14.06 -2.98
N THR A 255 -8.55 14.84 -2.39
CA THR A 255 -9.69 15.45 -3.09
C THR A 255 -9.22 16.47 -4.12
N ALA A 256 -8.26 17.33 -3.78
CA ALA A 256 -7.65 18.24 -4.73
C ALA A 256 -6.97 17.49 -5.88
N LEU A 257 -6.14 16.49 -5.56
CA LEU A 257 -5.43 15.67 -6.53
C LEU A 257 -6.39 14.85 -7.42
N GLY A 258 -7.54 14.42 -6.89
CA GLY A 258 -8.56 13.70 -7.65
C GLY A 258 -9.17 14.52 -8.79
N LYS A 259 -9.16 15.85 -8.69
CA LYS A 259 -9.68 16.77 -9.72
C LYS A 259 -8.74 16.95 -10.92
N LYS A 260 -7.43 16.67 -10.77
CA LYS A 260 -6.42 16.89 -11.82
C LYS A 260 -5.72 15.61 -12.21
N LYS A 261 -6.10 15.03 -13.34
CA LYS A 261 -5.57 13.76 -13.87
C LYS A 261 -4.03 13.72 -13.92
N ALA A 262 -3.40 14.79 -14.40
CA ALA A 262 -1.95 14.89 -14.57
C ALA A 262 -1.19 15.01 -13.22
N GLY A 263 -1.92 15.13 -12.10
CA GLY A 263 -1.32 15.48 -10.81
C GLY A 263 -1.10 16.98 -10.67
N MET A 264 -0.59 17.38 -9.51
CA MET A 264 -0.35 18.77 -9.14
C MET A 264 1.08 18.97 -8.64
N THR A 265 1.64 20.14 -8.90
CA THR A 265 2.82 20.60 -8.20
C THR A 265 2.48 20.95 -6.76
N ARG A 266 3.50 21.16 -5.95
CA ARG A 266 3.31 21.56 -4.55
C ARG A 266 2.58 22.88 -4.43
N GLU A 267 2.93 23.86 -5.27
CA GLU A 267 2.31 25.19 -5.31
C GLU A 267 0.82 25.10 -5.68
N GLU A 268 0.49 24.27 -6.66
CA GLU A 268 -0.91 24.01 -7.05
C GLU A 268 -1.72 23.35 -5.94
N ILE A 269 -1.13 22.42 -5.17
CA ILE A 269 -1.80 21.81 -4.01
C ILE A 269 -2.07 22.84 -2.93
N ILE A 270 -1.10 23.72 -2.62
CA ILE A 270 -1.28 24.80 -1.65
C ILE A 270 -2.41 25.73 -2.11
N ALA A 271 -2.40 26.14 -3.37
CA ALA A 271 -3.44 27.01 -3.93
C ALA A 271 -4.83 26.37 -3.91
N ALA A 272 -4.91 25.05 -4.14
CA ALA A 272 -6.18 24.32 -4.17
C ALA A 272 -6.75 24.01 -2.79
N THR A 273 -5.91 23.97 -1.74
CA THR A 273 -6.33 23.60 -0.38
C THR A 273 -6.39 24.80 0.58
N ASP A 274 -5.71 25.91 0.26
CA ASP A 274 -5.69 27.20 0.98
C ASP A 274 -5.45 27.14 2.51
N LYS A 275 -4.84 26.05 2.99
CA LYS A 275 -4.79 25.75 4.43
C LYS A 275 -3.41 25.37 4.98
N TYR A 276 -2.40 25.07 4.14
CA TYR A 276 -1.22 24.36 4.62
C TYR A 276 0.07 25.18 4.52
N SER A 277 0.82 25.19 5.62
CA SER A 277 2.22 25.65 5.60
C SER A 277 3.12 24.65 4.87
N ASN A 278 4.21 25.14 4.31
CA ASN A 278 5.15 24.32 3.54
C ASN A 278 5.68 23.07 4.29
N GLY A 279 5.92 23.18 5.61
CA GLY A 279 6.43 22.04 6.39
C GLY A 279 5.37 20.95 6.64
N ALA A 280 4.14 21.36 6.99
CA ALA A 280 3.05 20.43 7.24
C ALA A 280 2.65 19.66 5.98
N LEU A 281 2.62 20.34 4.82
CA LEU A 281 2.31 19.70 3.54
C LEU A 281 3.33 18.64 3.15
N SER A 282 4.65 18.87 3.37
CA SER A 282 5.68 17.87 3.07
C SER A 282 5.39 16.56 3.78
N LYS A 283 5.13 16.63 5.08
CA LYS A 283 4.85 15.45 5.89
C LYS A 283 3.64 14.67 5.38
N VAL A 284 2.54 15.38 5.07
CA VAL A 284 1.30 14.74 4.57
C VAL A 284 1.53 14.07 3.22
N LEU A 285 2.26 14.73 2.31
CA LEU A 285 2.59 14.16 1.00
C LEU A 285 3.48 12.92 1.12
N ASP A 286 4.52 12.95 1.96
CA ASP A 286 5.38 11.79 2.20
C ASP A 286 4.58 10.62 2.80
N GLU A 287 3.69 10.88 3.76
CA GLU A 287 2.85 9.85 4.37
C GLU A 287 1.83 9.26 3.39
N LEU A 288 1.23 10.06 2.51
CA LEU A 288 0.35 9.58 1.44
C LEU A 288 1.13 8.72 0.42
N GLU A 289 2.37 9.11 0.09
CA GLU A 289 3.24 8.34 -0.80
C GLU A 289 3.64 7.00 -0.16
N TYR A 290 4.09 7.00 1.09
CA TYR A 290 4.42 5.76 1.82
C TYR A 290 3.23 4.80 1.95
N CYS A 291 2.01 5.34 2.06
CA CYS A 291 0.80 4.53 2.09
C CYS A 291 0.29 4.13 0.69
N GLY A 292 0.95 4.56 -0.40
CA GLY A 292 0.60 4.20 -1.76
C GLY A 292 -0.69 4.85 -2.29
N PHE A 293 -1.11 5.99 -1.71
CA PHE A 293 -2.24 6.76 -2.24
C PHE A 293 -1.84 7.64 -3.41
N ILE A 294 -0.65 8.22 -3.32
CA ILE A 294 -0.10 9.09 -4.35
C ILE A 294 1.27 8.58 -4.78
N ARG A 295 1.68 9.04 -5.94
CA ARG A 295 3.08 8.93 -6.38
C ARG A 295 3.64 10.33 -6.62
N LYS A 296 4.93 10.46 -6.37
CA LYS A 296 5.75 11.62 -6.75
C LYS A 296 6.56 11.27 -7.97
N TYR A 297 6.55 12.12 -8.97
CA TYR A 297 7.39 11.94 -10.16
C TYR A 297 7.85 13.30 -10.70
N ASN A 298 8.96 13.27 -11.42
CA ASN A 298 9.44 14.46 -12.13
C ASN A 298 8.96 14.40 -13.58
N GLY A 299 8.64 15.55 -14.17
CA GLY A 299 8.45 15.63 -15.62
C GLY A 299 9.78 15.36 -16.33
N PHE A 300 9.72 14.80 -17.54
CA PHE A 300 10.88 14.65 -18.40
C PHE A 300 11.56 16.04 -18.60
N ASP A 301 12.89 16.11 -18.47
CA ASP A 301 13.71 17.34 -18.49
C ASP A 301 13.42 18.39 -17.41
N LYS A 302 12.62 18.07 -16.37
CA LYS A 302 12.34 19.03 -15.29
C LYS A 302 13.19 18.76 -14.05
N LYS A 303 13.67 19.85 -13.40
CA LYS A 303 14.41 19.76 -12.14
C LYS A 303 13.51 19.25 -11.00
N SER A 304 14.13 18.59 -10.01
CA SER A 304 13.43 17.99 -8.84
C SER A 304 12.48 18.94 -8.06
N LYS A 305 12.73 20.26 -8.14
CA LYS A 305 11.86 21.28 -7.53
C LYS A 305 10.45 21.38 -8.14
N GLN A 306 10.22 20.78 -9.30
CA GLN A 306 8.91 20.75 -10.00
C GLN A 306 8.28 19.37 -9.95
N ALA A 307 8.53 18.62 -8.88
CA ALA A 307 7.91 17.33 -8.68
C ALA A 307 6.37 17.43 -8.72
N ILE A 308 5.77 16.47 -9.38
CA ILE A 308 4.31 16.35 -9.53
C ILE A 308 3.85 15.23 -8.61
N TYR A 309 2.78 15.50 -7.87
CA TYR A 309 2.09 14.54 -7.02
C TYR A 309 0.79 14.11 -7.69
N GLN A 310 0.61 12.82 -7.85
CA GLN A 310 -0.54 12.26 -8.56
C GLN A 310 -1.24 11.22 -7.71
N LEU A 311 -2.55 11.32 -7.57
CA LEU A 311 -3.38 10.30 -6.92
C LEU A 311 -3.39 9.03 -7.79
N ILE A 312 -3.00 7.90 -7.20
CA ILE A 312 -2.89 6.60 -7.90
C ILE A 312 -3.77 5.51 -7.30
N ASP A 313 -4.34 5.72 -6.13
CA ASP A 313 -5.19 4.72 -5.50
C ASP A 313 -6.48 4.51 -6.26
N ASN A 314 -6.66 3.30 -6.79
CA ASN A 314 -7.79 2.93 -7.64
C ASN A 314 -9.14 3.11 -6.91
N TYR A 315 -9.24 2.62 -5.66
CA TYR A 315 -10.48 2.75 -4.90
C TYR A 315 -10.83 4.22 -4.60
N THR A 316 -9.85 5.05 -4.22
CA THR A 316 -10.09 6.49 -3.99
C THR A 316 -10.50 7.22 -5.26
N LEU A 317 -9.90 6.90 -6.41
CA LEU A 317 -10.30 7.45 -7.71
C LEU A 317 -11.71 7.03 -8.11
N PHE A 318 -12.06 5.76 -7.86
CA PHE A 318 -13.39 5.23 -8.06
C PHE A 318 -14.41 5.89 -7.14
N TYR A 319 -14.05 6.11 -5.86
CA TYR A 319 -14.87 6.82 -4.89
C TYR A 319 -15.27 8.20 -5.39
N PHE A 320 -14.33 9.04 -5.82
CA PHE A 320 -14.64 10.38 -6.32
C PHE A 320 -15.47 10.38 -7.59
N LYS A 321 -15.33 9.36 -8.43
CA LYS A 321 -15.99 9.32 -9.74
C LYS A 321 -17.38 8.71 -9.70
N PHE A 322 -17.62 7.74 -8.82
CA PHE A 322 -18.88 6.99 -8.79
C PHE A 322 -19.57 7.03 -7.42
N ILE A 323 -18.86 6.73 -6.33
CA ILE A 323 -19.51 6.61 -5.01
C ILE A 323 -20.01 7.98 -4.55
N GLN A 324 -19.18 9.00 -4.68
CA GLN A 324 -19.54 10.37 -4.31
C GLN A 324 -20.65 10.97 -5.19
N GLN A 325 -20.82 10.47 -6.42
CA GLN A 325 -21.83 10.93 -7.37
C GLN A 325 -23.18 10.21 -7.20
N ASN A 326 -23.24 9.16 -6.40
CA ASN A 326 -24.47 8.42 -6.12
C ASN A 326 -25.33 9.11 -5.05
N GLU A 327 -25.83 10.30 -5.37
CA GLU A 327 -26.62 11.14 -4.44
C GLU A 327 -27.92 10.46 -3.99
N ASN A 328 -28.50 9.59 -4.83
CA ASN A 328 -29.77 8.91 -4.57
C ASN A 328 -29.60 7.59 -3.81
N ASN A 329 -28.38 7.19 -3.45
CA ASN A 329 -28.06 5.90 -2.84
C ASN A 329 -28.62 4.69 -3.63
N ASP A 330 -28.51 4.75 -4.96
CA ASP A 330 -28.92 3.65 -5.83
C ASP A 330 -27.97 2.46 -5.63
N GLU A 331 -28.53 1.33 -5.19
CA GLU A 331 -27.77 0.10 -4.93
C GLU A 331 -27.27 -0.59 -6.21
N HIS A 332 -27.77 -0.20 -7.38
CA HIS A 332 -27.39 -0.68 -8.71
C HIS A 332 -26.63 0.38 -9.54
N PHE A 333 -26.10 1.40 -8.88
CA PHE A 333 -25.48 2.55 -9.54
C PHE A 333 -24.35 2.16 -10.51
N TRP A 334 -23.54 1.18 -10.14
CA TRP A 334 -22.44 0.72 -11.00
C TRP A 334 -22.99 -0.03 -12.23
N SER A 335 -23.85 -1.03 -12.04
CA SER A 335 -24.41 -1.79 -13.17
C SER A 335 -25.23 -0.90 -14.12
N ALA A 336 -25.93 0.10 -13.60
CA ALA A 336 -26.65 1.08 -14.40
C ALA A 336 -25.72 2.07 -15.14
N SER A 337 -24.48 2.26 -14.66
CA SER A 337 -23.52 3.19 -15.27
C SER A 337 -22.69 2.59 -16.39
N ILE A 338 -22.70 1.26 -16.56
CA ILE A 338 -21.96 0.55 -17.62
C ILE A 338 -22.36 1.12 -18.98
N ASP A 339 -21.37 1.32 -19.87
CA ASP A 339 -21.52 1.92 -21.20
C ASP A 339 -21.96 3.40 -21.23
N SER A 340 -22.10 4.04 -20.08
CA SER A 340 -22.29 5.49 -20.02
C SER A 340 -21.04 6.25 -20.49
N ALA A 341 -21.21 7.51 -20.88
CA ALA A 341 -20.08 8.39 -21.20
C ALA A 341 -19.11 8.55 -19.99
N MET A 342 -19.67 8.56 -18.77
CA MET A 342 -18.89 8.64 -17.53
C MET A 342 -18.02 7.40 -17.34
N HIS A 343 -18.59 6.19 -17.56
CA HIS A 343 -17.87 4.92 -17.46
C HIS A 343 -16.74 4.82 -18.48
N ARG A 344 -17.03 5.14 -19.77
CA ARG A 344 -16.00 5.12 -20.82
C ARG A 344 -14.85 6.08 -20.55
N ALA A 345 -15.14 7.30 -20.12
CA ALA A 345 -14.10 8.28 -19.78
C ALA A 345 -13.26 7.84 -18.59
N TRP A 346 -13.88 7.25 -17.55
CA TRP A 346 -13.18 6.72 -16.41
C TRP A 346 -12.31 5.51 -16.76
N SER A 347 -12.82 4.58 -17.56
CA SER A 347 -12.10 3.36 -17.95
C SER A 347 -10.78 3.66 -18.65
N GLY A 348 -10.74 4.64 -19.55
CA GLY A 348 -9.50 5.08 -20.19
C GLY A 348 -8.46 5.53 -19.17
N LEU A 349 -8.88 6.40 -18.22
CA LEU A 349 -8.01 6.91 -17.16
C LEU A 349 -7.54 5.84 -16.18
N ALA A 350 -8.43 4.96 -15.78
CA ALA A 350 -8.14 3.89 -14.85
C ALA A 350 -7.19 2.86 -15.46
N PHE A 351 -7.33 2.59 -16.77
CA PHE A 351 -6.43 1.71 -17.51
C PHE A 351 -5.01 2.27 -17.64
N GLU A 352 -4.84 3.57 -17.92
CA GLU A 352 -3.53 4.22 -17.88
C GLU A 352 -2.86 4.01 -16.50
N ARG A 353 -3.60 4.15 -15.41
CA ARG A 353 -3.07 3.95 -14.06
C ARG A 353 -2.72 2.49 -13.78
N LEU A 354 -3.54 1.56 -14.26
CA LEU A 354 -3.22 0.14 -14.19
C LEU A 354 -1.91 -0.16 -14.92
N CYS A 355 -1.72 0.34 -16.13
CA CYS A 355 -0.47 0.19 -16.89
C CYS A 355 0.73 0.80 -16.15
N MET A 356 0.57 2.01 -15.60
CA MET A 356 1.62 2.67 -14.83
C MET A 356 2.00 1.89 -13.56
N ALA A 357 1.05 1.26 -12.89
CA ALA A 357 1.32 0.38 -11.74
C ALA A 357 2.06 -0.90 -12.14
N HIS A 358 2.02 -1.28 -13.42
CA HIS A 358 2.62 -2.51 -13.97
C HIS A 358 3.79 -2.24 -14.92
N THR A 359 4.47 -1.11 -14.76
CA THR A 359 5.58 -0.70 -15.65
C THR A 359 6.69 -1.76 -15.72
N GLN A 360 6.99 -2.46 -14.62
CA GLN A 360 8.01 -3.52 -14.64
C GLN A 360 7.58 -4.72 -15.50
N GLN A 361 6.31 -5.06 -15.47
CA GLN A 361 5.74 -6.13 -16.32
C GLN A 361 5.75 -5.71 -17.79
N ILE A 362 5.45 -4.44 -18.07
CA ILE A 362 5.56 -3.87 -19.44
C ILE A 362 7.00 -3.93 -19.92
N LYS A 363 7.98 -3.50 -19.11
CA LYS A 363 9.41 -3.61 -19.42
C LYS A 363 9.85 -5.05 -19.68
N ALA A 364 9.34 -5.98 -18.89
CA ALA A 364 9.62 -7.41 -19.08
C ALA A 364 9.04 -7.93 -20.41
N ALA A 365 7.81 -7.56 -20.75
CA ALA A 365 7.18 -7.92 -22.02
C ALA A 365 7.89 -7.32 -23.24
N LEU A 366 8.47 -6.12 -23.10
CA LEU A 366 9.28 -5.47 -24.13
C LEU A 366 10.73 -6.02 -24.21
N GLY A 367 11.11 -6.96 -23.35
CA GLY A 367 12.48 -7.51 -23.32
C GLY A 367 13.54 -6.55 -22.77
N ILE A 368 13.13 -5.49 -22.07
CA ILE A 368 14.03 -4.43 -21.56
C ILE A 368 14.09 -4.38 -20.03
N ALA A 369 13.62 -5.42 -19.33
CA ALA A 369 13.62 -5.44 -17.86
C ALA A 369 15.01 -5.30 -17.23
N GLY A 370 16.06 -5.79 -17.90
CA GLY A 370 17.45 -5.67 -17.45
C GLY A 370 18.13 -4.34 -17.79
N VAL A 371 17.46 -3.44 -18.54
CA VAL A 371 18.03 -2.15 -18.92
C VAL A 371 17.66 -1.12 -17.86
N LEU A 372 18.70 -0.47 -17.31
CA LEU A 372 18.49 0.66 -16.40
C LEU A 372 17.73 1.76 -17.13
N SER A 373 16.61 2.20 -16.55
CA SER A 373 15.75 3.19 -17.20
C SER A 373 14.95 3.98 -16.19
N ASN A 374 14.64 5.21 -16.53
CA ASN A 374 13.72 6.06 -15.80
C ASN A 374 12.36 6.07 -16.49
N VAL A 375 11.31 6.34 -15.72
CA VAL A 375 9.93 6.33 -16.19
C VAL A 375 9.31 7.70 -15.95
N TYR A 376 8.74 8.26 -17.01
CA TYR A 376 8.13 9.58 -16.99
C TYR A 376 6.76 9.54 -17.66
N SER A 377 5.95 10.55 -17.43
CA SER A 377 4.91 11.01 -18.33
C SER A 377 5.33 12.37 -18.91
N TRP A 378 4.94 12.66 -20.12
CA TRP A 378 5.30 13.92 -20.77
C TRP A 378 4.05 14.61 -21.31
N ARG A 379 4.01 15.92 -21.17
CA ARG A 379 2.95 16.77 -21.70
C ARG A 379 3.50 18.11 -22.14
N LYS A 380 3.09 18.53 -23.31
CA LYS A 380 3.22 19.88 -23.82
C LYS A 380 1.83 20.50 -23.95
N GLU A 381 1.64 21.70 -23.44
CA GLU A 381 0.41 22.46 -23.70
C GLU A 381 0.45 23.04 -25.11
N ALA A 382 -0.73 23.22 -25.72
CA ALA A 382 -0.81 23.89 -27.00
C ALA A 382 -0.33 25.34 -26.88
N ASP A 383 0.39 25.80 -27.86
CA ASP A 383 0.82 27.19 -28.02
C ASP A 383 0.44 27.70 -29.41
N GLU A 384 0.76 28.96 -29.74
CA GLU A 384 0.42 29.59 -31.04
C GLU A 384 1.07 28.88 -32.24
N THR A 385 2.07 28.03 -32.00
CA THR A 385 2.89 27.40 -33.06
C THR A 385 2.73 25.89 -33.13
N SER A 386 2.13 25.25 -32.11
CA SER A 386 2.04 23.79 -32.02
C SER A 386 0.83 23.32 -31.20
N ASP A 387 0.25 22.22 -31.66
CA ASP A 387 -0.76 21.50 -30.91
C ASP A 387 -0.23 20.93 -29.60
N GLY A 388 -1.11 20.84 -28.59
CA GLY A 388 -0.77 20.16 -27.35
C GLY A 388 -0.55 18.67 -27.58
N ALA A 389 0.45 18.10 -26.88
CA ALA A 389 0.74 16.68 -26.97
C ALA A 389 0.96 16.07 -25.58
N GLN A 390 0.57 14.80 -25.42
CA GLN A 390 0.77 14.04 -24.20
C GLN A 390 1.29 12.64 -24.55
N ILE A 391 2.25 12.15 -23.78
CA ILE A 391 2.74 10.77 -23.82
C ILE A 391 2.39 10.14 -22.46
N ASP A 392 1.64 9.05 -22.47
CA ASP A 392 1.14 8.41 -21.26
C ASP A 392 2.27 7.81 -20.44
N LEU A 393 3.22 7.12 -21.11
CA LEU A 393 4.40 6.53 -20.47
C LEU A 393 5.60 6.68 -21.39
N LEU A 394 6.67 7.29 -20.88
CA LEU A 394 7.96 7.42 -21.50
C LEU A 394 8.98 6.63 -20.69
N ILE A 395 9.65 5.66 -21.31
CA ILE A 395 10.73 4.89 -20.69
C ILE A 395 12.05 5.35 -21.29
N ASP A 396 12.80 6.13 -20.52
CA ASP A 396 14.10 6.66 -20.89
C ASP A 396 15.17 5.67 -20.43
N ARG A 397 15.84 5.05 -21.40
CA ARG A 397 16.77 3.95 -21.21
C ARG A 397 18.22 4.45 -21.26
N ASN A 398 19.07 3.87 -20.40
CA ASN A 398 20.51 4.21 -20.39
C ASN A 398 21.26 3.79 -21.66
N ASP A 399 20.68 2.94 -22.49
CA ASP A 399 21.24 2.56 -23.79
C ASP A 399 20.86 3.55 -24.93
N GLN A 400 20.51 4.78 -24.57
CA GLN A 400 20.19 5.90 -25.48
C GLN A 400 18.93 5.67 -26.34
N VAL A 401 18.00 4.86 -25.86
CA VAL A 401 16.71 4.62 -26.50
C VAL A 401 15.60 5.12 -25.60
N ILE A 402 14.63 5.82 -26.16
CA ILE A 402 13.41 6.23 -25.47
C ILE A 402 12.22 5.44 -26.06
N ASN A 403 11.51 4.68 -25.22
CA ASN A 403 10.27 4.05 -25.62
C ASN A 403 9.11 5.00 -25.32
N LEU A 404 8.33 5.35 -26.32
CA LEU A 404 7.09 6.11 -26.21
C LEU A 404 5.95 5.11 -26.18
N CYS A 405 5.15 5.13 -25.12
CA CYS A 405 4.03 4.21 -24.91
C CYS A 405 2.73 5.00 -24.82
N GLU A 406 1.76 4.60 -25.62
CA GLU A 406 0.39 5.09 -25.58
C GLU A 406 -0.52 3.98 -25.08
N MET A 407 -1.46 4.30 -24.21
CA MET A 407 -2.31 3.33 -23.54
C MET A 407 -3.77 3.56 -23.93
N LYS A 408 -4.39 2.56 -24.57
CA LYS A 408 -5.80 2.64 -24.98
C LYS A 408 -6.59 1.50 -24.37
N TYR A 409 -7.68 1.85 -23.72
CA TYR A 409 -8.68 0.91 -23.26
C TYR A 409 -9.77 0.77 -24.32
N SER A 410 -9.91 -0.41 -24.88
CA SER A 410 -10.88 -0.70 -25.92
C SER A 410 -11.61 -2.00 -25.64
N LEU A 411 -12.90 -2.05 -25.97
CA LEU A 411 -13.73 -3.26 -25.87
C LEU A 411 -13.46 -4.24 -27.01
N SER A 412 -12.87 -3.76 -28.10
CA SER A 412 -12.53 -4.52 -29.28
C SER A 412 -11.09 -4.22 -29.70
N GLU A 413 -10.62 -4.90 -30.75
CA GLU A 413 -9.34 -4.60 -31.37
C GLU A 413 -9.25 -3.11 -31.73
N TYR A 414 -8.21 -2.44 -31.27
CA TYR A 414 -8.00 -1.02 -31.49
C TYR A 414 -7.22 -0.82 -32.80
N ALA A 415 -7.87 -0.27 -33.79
CA ALA A 415 -7.26 0.09 -35.09
C ALA A 415 -6.69 1.52 -35.02
N ILE A 416 -5.45 1.70 -35.48
CA ILE A 416 -4.85 3.02 -35.68
C ILE A 416 -5.30 3.53 -37.05
N ASP A 417 -6.16 4.53 -37.06
CA ASP A 417 -6.56 5.23 -38.28
C ASP A 417 -5.56 6.34 -38.65
N ALA A 418 -5.72 6.93 -39.84
CA ALA A 418 -4.81 7.95 -40.36
C ALA A 418 -4.78 9.22 -39.48
N GLU A 419 -5.91 9.59 -38.88
CA GLU A 419 -5.99 10.76 -38.00
C GLU A 419 -5.21 10.50 -36.71
N TYR A 420 -5.37 9.31 -36.13
CA TYR A 420 -4.67 8.95 -34.91
C TYR A 420 -3.16 8.72 -35.16
N GLU A 421 -2.79 8.15 -36.32
CA GLU A 421 -1.38 8.07 -36.74
C GLU A 421 -0.74 9.45 -36.76
N GLN A 422 -1.41 10.46 -37.35
CA GLN A 422 -0.91 11.82 -37.37
C GLN A 422 -0.74 12.40 -35.97
N LYS A 423 -1.69 12.15 -35.07
CA LYS A 423 -1.55 12.54 -33.64
C LYS A 423 -0.37 11.89 -32.96
N LEU A 424 -0.07 10.61 -33.26
CA LEU A 424 1.10 9.92 -32.71
C LEU A 424 2.42 10.49 -33.27
N ARG A 425 2.46 10.88 -34.54
CA ARG A 425 3.64 11.48 -35.17
C ARG A 425 3.94 12.89 -34.64
N ASN A 426 2.94 13.59 -34.12
CA ASN A 426 3.08 14.93 -33.56
C ASN A 426 3.58 14.91 -32.09
N LYS A 427 3.71 13.74 -31.48
CA LYS A 427 4.23 13.54 -30.11
C LYS A 427 5.75 13.46 -30.08
#